data_f249e5c02110b4f3235775e3918cdc8a
#
_entry.id   f249e5c02110b4f3235775e3918cdc8a
#
_cell.length_a   1.000
_cell.length_b   1.000
_cell.length_c   1.000
_cell.angle_alpha   90.00
_cell.angle_beta   90.00
_cell.angle_gamma   90.00
#
_symmetry.space_group_name_H-M   'P 1'
#
loop_
_entity.id
_entity.type
_entity.pdbx_description
1 polymer ?
#
loop_
_entity_poly.entity_id
_entity_poly.type
_entity_poly.pdbx_seq_one_letter_code
_entity_poly.pdbx_strand_id
1 'polypeptide(L)' 'MTNTKLLEEAIEKSGFKKSYIAQKIGITRYCLMRKIRNDNEFKASEIVALCNLLKITDAAEMERIFFTHKVE' A
#
# COMPACT_ATOMS: atom_id res chain seq x y z
N MET A 1 9.45 -5.89 -1.11
CA MET A 1 8.28 -5.98 -1.98
C MET A 1 7.00 -5.93 -1.16
N THR A 2 5.93 -5.51 -1.79
CA THR A 2 4.66 -5.37 -1.10
C THR A 2 3.98 -6.73 -0.94
N ASN A 3 3.42 -6.96 0.24
CA ASN A 3 2.56 -8.12 0.45
C ASN A 3 1.17 -7.74 -0.06
N THR A 4 0.87 -8.15 -1.28
CA THR A 4 -0.37 -7.75 -1.96
C THR A 4 -1.61 -8.12 -1.14
N LYS A 5 -1.62 -9.33 -0.58
CA LYS A 5 -2.77 -9.79 0.18
C LYS A 5 -3.02 -8.93 1.41
N LEU A 6 -1.97 -8.64 2.17
CA LEU A 6 -2.12 -7.82 3.38
C LEU A 6 -2.53 -6.40 3.04
N LEU A 7 -1.96 -5.84 1.95
CA LEU A 7 -2.32 -4.49 1.55
C LEU A 7 -3.77 -4.43 1.09
N GLU A 8 -4.22 -5.41 0.29
CA GLU A 8 -5.61 -5.43 -0.13
C GLU A 8 -6.56 -5.55 1.05
N GLU A 9 -6.19 -6.34 2.06
CA GLU A 9 -7.01 -6.45 3.27
C GLU A 9 -7.09 -5.12 4.00
N ALA A 10 -5.97 -4.41 4.10
CA ALA A 10 -5.96 -3.12 4.78
C ALA A 10 -6.81 -2.10 4.01
N ILE A 11 -6.74 -2.12 2.68
CA ILE A 11 -7.54 -1.23 1.86
C ILE A 11 -9.02 -1.54 2.04
N GLU A 12 -9.39 -2.81 2.04
CA GLU A 12 -10.78 -3.19 2.20
C GLU A 12 -11.31 -2.78 3.57
N LYS A 13 -10.50 -2.97 4.62
CA LYS A 13 -10.91 -2.56 5.96
C LYS A 13 -11.14 -1.06 6.05
N SER A 14 -10.39 -0.28 5.30
CA SER A 14 -10.52 1.17 5.35
C SER A 14 -11.82 1.66 4.75
N GLY A 15 -12.41 0.89 3.85
CA GLY A 15 -13.61 1.30 3.13
C GLY A 15 -13.34 2.28 2.01
N PHE A 16 -12.10 2.69 1.79
CA PHE A 16 -11.76 3.63 0.73
C PHE A 16 -11.68 2.93 -0.61
N LYS A 17 -12.14 3.63 -1.65
CA LYS A 17 -11.93 3.17 -3.01
C LYS A 17 -10.50 3.40 -3.44
N LYS A 18 -9.99 2.53 -4.31
CA LYS A 18 -8.61 2.67 -4.78
C LYS A 18 -8.39 3.98 -5.53
N SER A 19 -9.41 4.47 -6.26
CA SER A 19 -9.28 5.76 -6.92
C SER A 19 -9.10 6.90 -5.91
N TYR A 20 -9.80 6.84 -4.80
CA TYR A 20 -9.66 7.83 -3.74
C TYR A 20 -8.26 7.75 -3.12
N ILE A 21 -7.80 6.54 -2.84
CA ILE A 21 -6.48 6.34 -2.26
C ILE A 21 -5.40 6.87 -3.18
N ALA A 22 -5.50 6.55 -4.49
CA ALA A 22 -4.51 7.01 -5.46
C ALA A 22 -4.45 8.54 -5.49
N GLN A 23 -5.62 9.19 -5.49
CA GLN A 23 -5.68 10.63 -5.49
C GLN A 23 -5.02 11.21 -4.25
N LYS A 24 -5.27 10.61 -3.09
CA LYS A 24 -4.72 11.11 -1.83
C LYS A 24 -3.21 10.98 -1.75
N ILE A 25 -2.65 9.94 -2.33
CA ILE A 25 -1.20 9.77 -2.27
C ILE A 25 -0.50 10.32 -3.52
N GLY A 26 -1.25 10.90 -4.45
CA GLY A 26 -0.66 11.67 -5.54
C GLY A 26 -0.27 10.85 -6.76
N ILE A 27 -0.90 9.71 -6.99
CA ILE A 27 -0.61 8.90 -8.18
C ILE A 27 -1.94 8.54 -8.87
N THR A 28 -1.84 7.99 -10.08
CA THR A 28 -3.03 7.54 -10.78
C THR A 28 -3.48 6.20 -10.24
N ARG A 29 -4.77 5.88 -10.46
CA ARG A 29 -5.29 4.58 -10.06
C ARG A 29 -4.54 3.45 -10.74
N TYR A 30 -4.17 3.64 -12.00
CA TYR A 30 -3.40 2.64 -12.74
C TYR A 30 -2.06 2.38 -12.07
N CYS A 31 -1.34 3.45 -11.70
CA CYS A 31 -0.07 3.29 -11.01
C CYS A 31 -0.24 2.60 -9.68
N LEU A 32 -1.30 2.93 -8.93
CA LEU A 32 -1.56 2.28 -7.66
C LEU A 32 -1.76 0.78 -7.85
N MET A 33 -2.55 0.40 -8.85
CA MET A 33 -2.81 -1.01 -9.11
C MET A 33 -1.51 -1.77 -9.41
N ARG A 34 -0.63 -1.16 -10.22
CA ARG A 34 0.63 -1.81 -10.55
C ARG A 34 1.52 -1.98 -9.32
N LYS A 35 1.53 -0.99 -8.44
CA LYS A 35 2.35 -1.06 -7.22
C LYS A 35 1.79 -2.08 -6.24
N ILE A 36 0.47 -2.19 -6.14
CA ILE A 36 -0.13 -3.21 -5.30
C ILE A 36 0.25 -4.61 -5.78
N ARG A 37 0.36 -4.81 -7.09
CA ARG A 37 0.70 -6.12 -7.67
C ARG A 37 2.20 -6.37 -7.76
N ASN A 38 3.02 -5.43 -7.27
CA ASN A 38 4.49 -5.53 -7.34
C ASN A 38 5.05 -5.42 -8.76
N ASP A 39 4.28 -4.87 -9.69
CA ASP A 39 4.82 -4.51 -11.00
C ASP A 39 5.76 -3.32 -10.88
N ASN A 40 5.52 -2.45 -9.91
CA ASN A 40 6.39 -1.34 -9.56
C ASN A 40 6.46 -1.27 -8.04
N GLU A 41 7.50 -0.61 -7.53
CA GLU A 41 7.64 -0.47 -6.08
C GLU A 41 7.04 0.86 -5.63
N PHE A 42 6.50 0.85 -4.41
CA PHE A 42 6.07 2.09 -3.77
C PHE A 42 7.29 2.92 -3.39
N LYS A 43 7.20 4.24 -3.62
CA LYS A 43 8.20 5.15 -3.11
C LYS A 43 8.01 5.34 -1.61
N ALA A 44 9.09 5.72 -0.92
CA ALA A 44 9.01 5.90 0.53
C ALA A 44 7.93 6.91 0.91
N SER A 45 7.82 8.01 0.16
CA SER A 45 6.80 9.01 0.45
C SER A 45 5.39 8.46 0.26
N GLU A 46 5.21 7.58 -0.71
CA GLU A 46 3.91 6.96 -0.94
C GLU A 46 3.55 5.99 0.18
N ILE A 47 4.54 5.26 0.69
CA ILE A 47 4.31 4.36 1.81
C ILE A 47 3.87 5.14 3.04
N VAL A 48 4.54 6.26 3.33
CA VAL A 48 4.17 7.11 4.46
C VAL A 48 2.74 7.61 4.28
N ALA A 49 2.41 8.10 3.09
CA ALA A 49 1.06 8.62 2.83
C ALA A 49 0.01 7.52 2.98
N LEU A 50 0.30 6.32 2.47
CA LEU A 50 -0.62 5.19 2.61
C LEU A 50 -0.82 4.81 4.08
N CYS A 51 0.26 4.73 4.83
CA CYS A 51 0.16 4.38 6.24
C CYS A 51 -0.67 5.39 7.00
N ASN A 52 -0.49 6.68 6.70
CA ASN A 52 -1.30 7.71 7.34
C ASN A 52 -2.77 7.57 6.96
N LEU A 53 -3.05 7.35 5.69
CA LEU A 53 -4.42 7.25 5.20
C LEU A 53 -5.12 6.01 5.74
N LEU A 54 -4.45 4.89 5.76
CA LEU A 54 -5.01 3.61 6.20
C LEU A 54 -4.87 3.41 7.71
N LYS A 55 -4.28 4.37 8.41
CA LYS A 55 -4.09 4.35 9.86
C LYS A 55 -3.25 3.17 10.30
N ILE A 56 -2.22 2.88 9.53
CA ILE A 56 -1.24 1.86 9.88
C ILE A 56 -0.16 2.58 10.68
N THR A 57 -0.21 2.44 12.01
CA THR A 57 0.71 3.15 12.89
C THR A 57 1.77 2.24 13.50
N ASP A 58 1.58 0.95 13.41
CA ASP A 58 2.52 -0.02 13.98
C ASP A 58 3.62 -0.30 12.96
N ALA A 59 4.87 -0.08 13.37
CA ALA A 59 6.02 -0.29 12.47
C ALA A 59 6.11 -1.74 12.01
N ALA A 60 5.77 -2.69 12.88
CA ALA A 60 5.81 -4.10 12.49
C ALA A 60 4.78 -4.40 11.41
N GLU A 61 3.61 -3.80 11.51
CA GLU A 61 2.58 -4.00 10.48
C GLU A 61 3.01 -3.37 9.16
N MET A 62 3.57 -2.17 9.21
CA MET A 62 4.08 -1.51 8.00
C MET A 62 5.13 -2.37 7.33
N GLU A 63 6.01 -2.95 8.11
CA GLU A 63 7.07 -3.79 7.56
C GLU A 63 6.48 -5.03 6.90
N ARG A 64 5.50 -5.65 7.53
CA ARG A 64 4.88 -6.85 6.96
C ARG A 64 4.19 -6.55 5.64
N ILE A 65 3.60 -5.37 5.50
CA ILE A 65 2.85 -5.01 4.30
C ILE A 65 3.79 -4.58 3.17
N PHE A 66 4.75 -3.69 3.46
CA PHE A 66 5.50 -3.02 2.40
C PHE A 66 6.91 -3.52 2.21
N PHE A 67 7.47 -4.24 3.18
CA PHE A 67 8.86 -4.66 3.15
C PHE A 67 8.99 -6.15 3.38
N THR A 68 8.02 -6.90 2.88
CA THR A 68 8.06 -8.35 3.03
C THR A 68 9.18 -8.92 2.16
N HIS A 69 9.82 -9.95 2.67
CA HIS A 69 10.82 -10.65 1.91
C HIS A 69 10.17 -11.81 1.17
N LYS A 70 10.67 -12.05 -0.03
CA LYS A 70 10.20 -13.20 -0.77
C LYS A 70 10.73 -14.47 -0.10
N VAL A 71 9.81 -15.37 0.20
CA VAL A 71 10.19 -16.65 0.83
C VAL A 71 10.10 -17.74 -0.22
N GLU A 72 11.19 -18.45 -0.38
CA GLU A 72 11.25 -19.52 -1.38
C GLU A 72 10.93 -20.86 -0.79
#